data_cf571a7d56be4db6b1f36c0e6def88ed
#
_entry.id   cf571a7d56be4db6b1f36c0e6def88ed
#
_cell.length_a   1.000
_cell.length_b   1.000
_cell.length_c   1.000
_cell.angle_alpha   90.00
_cell.angle_beta   90.00
_cell.angle_gamma   90.00
#
_symmetry.space_group_name_H-M   'P 1'
#
loop_
_entity.id
_entity.type
_entity.pdbx_description
1 polymer ?
#
loop_
_entity_poly.entity_id
_entity_poly.type
_entity_poly.pdbx_seq_one_letter_code
_entity_poly.pdbx_strand_id
1 'polypeptide(L)'
;FAKEGVHVVLADVEQSALAAAEPKIRAHGVETLAVVTDVRKVESVEALLAASVAKFGRVHIVCNNAGVGGANVDPWTGPLSVLEWVIDVNFWGVMHGIRAFIPHFATNGGGYIVNTASIAGCMTGFSPIYDASKHAVVAISDSLFWSMKEAGLPIGVSCLCPGWVRTGIIDSDRNWPDDLGSKPVSDPAASALLDYGRKAISEGMTPAAVASMVLDAVQEDKFWIFPHQDFLDIAIARWDRIGERINPEPPKQLPGMPPRAQMIAELMRSMEEAAKKG
;
A
#
# COMPACT_ATOMS: atom_id res chain seq x y z
N PHE A 1 9.77 -15.07 1.80
CA PHE A 1 9.17 -16.39 1.50
C PHE A 1 10.13 -17.28 0.68
N ALA A 2 10.74 -16.81 -0.42
CA ALA A 2 11.63 -17.64 -1.22
C ALA A 2 12.83 -18.21 -0.44
N LYS A 3 13.39 -17.44 0.51
CA LYS A 3 14.45 -17.90 1.41
C LYS A 3 14.01 -19.04 2.34
N GLU A 4 12.72 -19.13 2.60
CA GLU A 4 12.08 -20.19 3.39
C GLU A 4 11.61 -21.38 2.53
N GLY A 5 12.04 -21.43 1.25
CA GLY A 5 11.71 -22.52 0.35
C GLY A 5 10.30 -22.47 -0.26
N VAL A 6 9.59 -21.34 -0.10
CA VAL A 6 8.24 -21.16 -0.67
C VAL A 6 8.34 -20.74 -2.13
N HIS A 7 7.60 -21.43 -3.02
CA HIS A 7 7.43 -21.00 -4.41
C HIS A 7 6.71 -19.67 -4.48
N VAL A 8 7.10 -18.80 -5.44
CA VAL A 8 6.62 -17.42 -5.48
C VAL A 8 5.98 -17.09 -6.83
N VAL A 9 4.76 -16.59 -6.78
CA VAL A 9 4.11 -15.92 -7.90
C VAL A 9 4.32 -14.42 -7.75
N LEU A 10 4.90 -13.80 -8.77
CA LEU A 10 5.12 -12.35 -8.84
C LEU A 10 4.02 -11.75 -9.71
N ALA A 11 3.28 -10.80 -9.18
CA ALA A 11 2.21 -10.10 -9.88
C ALA A 11 2.48 -8.59 -9.85
N ASP A 12 2.52 -7.96 -10.99
CA ASP A 12 2.71 -6.52 -11.15
C ASP A 12 2.12 -6.07 -12.48
N VAL A 13 1.76 -4.79 -12.59
CA VAL A 13 1.35 -4.21 -13.88
C VAL A 13 2.55 -3.96 -14.80
N GLU A 14 3.75 -3.81 -14.24
CA GLU A 14 4.99 -3.55 -14.97
C GLU A 14 5.70 -4.85 -15.36
N GLN A 15 5.58 -5.27 -16.61
CA GLN A 15 6.26 -6.46 -17.13
C GLN A 15 7.78 -6.39 -16.97
N SER A 16 8.38 -5.22 -17.14
CA SER A 16 9.83 -5.02 -16.97
C SER A 16 10.28 -5.21 -15.52
N ALA A 17 9.48 -4.79 -14.56
CA ALA A 17 9.74 -5.00 -13.13
C ALA A 17 9.68 -6.49 -12.77
N LEU A 18 8.69 -7.22 -13.29
CA LEU A 18 8.58 -8.67 -13.15
C LEU A 18 9.81 -9.39 -13.71
N ALA A 19 10.23 -9.05 -14.92
CA ALA A 19 11.40 -9.64 -15.58
C ALA A 19 12.70 -9.37 -14.79
N ALA A 20 12.81 -8.23 -14.14
CA ALA A 20 13.96 -7.87 -13.31
C ALA A 20 13.95 -8.54 -11.91
N ALA A 21 12.76 -8.83 -11.37
CA ALA A 21 12.60 -9.42 -10.03
C ALA A 21 12.68 -10.96 -10.05
N GLU A 22 12.10 -11.60 -11.03
CA GLU A 22 11.97 -13.07 -11.10
C GLU A 22 13.30 -13.83 -10.98
N PRO A 23 14.38 -13.46 -11.69
CA PRO A 23 15.67 -14.15 -11.56
C PRO A 23 16.25 -14.06 -10.14
N LYS A 24 16.03 -12.94 -9.45
CA LYS A 24 16.51 -12.74 -8.06
C LYS A 24 15.81 -13.67 -7.09
N ILE A 25 14.51 -13.90 -7.28
CA ILE A 25 13.72 -14.82 -6.46
C ILE A 25 14.10 -16.26 -6.76
N ARG A 26 14.22 -16.63 -8.05
CA ARG A 26 14.62 -17.96 -8.49
C ARG A 26 16.01 -18.36 -7.99
N ALA A 27 16.91 -17.40 -7.79
CA ALA A 27 18.25 -17.64 -7.23
C ALA A 27 18.25 -18.24 -5.80
N HIS A 28 17.10 -18.21 -5.10
CA HIS A 28 16.92 -18.90 -3.81
C HIS A 28 16.57 -20.39 -3.96
N GLY A 29 16.55 -20.94 -5.18
CA GLY A 29 16.30 -22.37 -5.42
C GLY A 29 14.82 -22.75 -5.44
N VAL A 30 13.91 -21.79 -5.53
CA VAL A 30 12.46 -22.01 -5.62
C VAL A 30 11.94 -21.80 -7.03
N GLU A 31 10.80 -22.40 -7.35
CA GLU A 31 10.09 -22.10 -8.58
C GLU A 31 9.36 -20.77 -8.50
N THR A 32 9.27 -20.09 -9.65
CA THR A 32 8.63 -18.80 -9.78
C THR A 32 7.65 -18.78 -10.95
N LEU A 33 6.68 -17.89 -10.89
CA LEU A 33 5.79 -17.55 -11.98
C LEU A 33 5.60 -16.02 -11.97
N ALA A 34 5.83 -15.37 -13.10
CA ALA A 34 5.56 -13.94 -13.27
C ALA A 34 4.30 -13.75 -14.10
N VAL A 35 3.35 -12.95 -13.59
CA VAL A 35 2.05 -12.68 -14.23
C VAL A 35 1.80 -11.18 -14.26
N VAL A 36 1.64 -10.60 -15.44
CA VAL A 36 1.23 -9.20 -15.58
C VAL A 36 -0.21 -9.07 -15.07
N THR A 37 -0.41 -8.24 -14.06
CA THR A 37 -1.68 -8.14 -13.34
C THR A 37 -2.03 -6.69 -13.03
N ASP A 38 -3.14 -6.22 -13.59
CA ASP A 38 -3.75 -4.95 -13.19
C ASP A 38 -4.80 -5.24 -12.10
N VAL A 39 -4.47 -4.91 -10.87
CA VAL A 39 -5.34 -5.19 -9.70
C VAL A 39 -6.66 -4.42 -9.71
N ARG A 40 -6.77 -3.35 -10.53
CA ARG A 40 -8.02 -2.61 -10.75
C ARG A 40 -9.09 -3.46 -11.44
N LYS A 41 -8.66 -4.51 -12.16
CA LYS A 41 -9.51 -5.38 -12.99
C LYS A 41 -9.71 -6.73 -12.30
N VAL A 42 -10.93 -7.04 -11.94
CA VAL A 42 -11.26 -8.30 -11.25
C VAL A 42 -10.83 -9.50 -12.08
N GLU A 43 -11.03 -9.46 -13.39
CA GLU A 43 -10.68 -10.54 -14.33
C GLU A 43 -9.15 -10.81 -14.34
N SER A 44 -8.35 -9.75 -14.18
CA SER A 44 -6.89 -9.87 -14.13
C SER A 44 -6.44 -10.59 -12.85
N VAL A 45 -7.09 -10.32 -11.73
CA VAL A 45 -6.81 -10.99 -10.44
C VAL A 45 -7.30 -12.44 -10.45
N GLU A 46 -8.45 -12.73 -11.06
CA GLU A 46 -8.96 -14.09 -11.27
C GLU A 46 -8.02 -14.90 -12.17
N ALA A 47 -7.51 -14.31 -13.25
CA ALA A 47 -6.52 -14.93 -14.13
C ALA A 47 -5.21 -15.21 -13.39
N LEU A 48 -4.75 -14.32 -12.51
CA LEU A 48 -3.59 -14.54 -11.65
C LEU A 48 -3.77 -15.77 -10.76
N LEU A 49 -4.92 -15.92 -10.09
CA LEU A 49 -5.23 -17.10 -9.29
C LEU A 49 -5.22 -18.37 -10.16
N ALA A 50 -5.91 -18.34 -11.30
CA ALA A 50 -5.98 -19.48 -12.20
C ALA A 50 -4.60 -19.93 -12.69
N ALA A 51 -3.73 -18.99 -13.10
CA ALA A 51 -2.35 -19.28 -13.52
C ALA A 51 -1.51 -19.85 -12.37
N SER A 52 -1.69 -19.32 -11.15
CA SER A 52 -1.00 -19.80 -9.94
C SER A 52 -1.38 -21.24 -9.62
N VAL A 53 -2.68 -21.55 -9.66
CA VAL A 53 -3.20 -22.90 -9.42
C VAL A 53 -2.75 -23.88 -10.52
N ALA A 54 -2.77 -23.46 -11.78
CA ALA A 54 -2.30 -24.28 -12.90
C ALA A 54 -0.82 -24.65 -12.77
N LYS A 55 0.01 -23.73 -12.24
CA LYS A 55 1.46 -23.96 -12.08
C LYS A 55 1.79 -24.76 -10.82
N PHE A 56 1.16 -24.44 -9.69
CA PHE A 56 1.56 -24.93 -8.36
C PHE A 56 0.51 -25.81 -7.67
N GLY A 57 -0.65 -26.04 -8.31
CA GLY A 57 -1.76 -26.81 -7.76
C GLY A 57 -2.59 -26.07 -6.70
N ARG A 58 -1.95 -25.22 -5.89
CA ARG A 58 -2.58 -24.52 -4.77
C ARG A 58 -1.85 -23.22 -4.45
N VAL A 59 -2.59 -22.22 -3.96
CA VAL A 59 -2.03 -21.03 -3.31
C VAL A 59 -2.27 -21.15 -1.80
N HIS A 60 -1.26 -20.76 -1.00
CA HIS A 60 -1.33 -20.78 0.47
C HIS A 60 -1.36 -19.39 1.08
N ILE A 61 -0.67 -18.43 0.46
CA ILE A 61 -0.54 -17.07 0.95
C ILE A 61 -0.77 -16.11 -0.21
N VAL A 62 -1.58 -15.08 0.00
CA VAL A 62 -1.70 -13.93 -0.89
C VAL A 62 -1.29 -12.65 -0.16
N CYS A 63 -0.43 -11.85 -0.79
CA CYS A 63 -0.09 -10.51 -0.34
C CYS A 63 -0.74 -9.49 -1.28
N ASN A 64 -1.82 -8.86 -0.84
CA ASN A 64 -2.44 -7.74 -1.54
C ASN A 64 -1.59 -6.49 -1.27
N ASN A 65 -0.53 -6.32 -2.06
CA ASN A 65 0.52 -5.34 -1.80
C ASN A 65 0.55 -4.19 -2.81
N ALA A 66 -0.07 -4.33 -3.97
CA ALA A 66 -0.12 -3.28 -4.97
C ALA A 66 -0.72 -1.98 -4.38
N GLY A 67 -0.08 -0.85 -4.68
CA GLY A 67 -0.52 0.43 -4.16
C GLY A 67 0.16 1.60 -4.86
N VAL A 68 -0.54 2.73 -4.90
CA VAL A 68 -0.09 3.98 -5.52
C VAL A 68 -0.28 5.15 -4.56
N GLY A 69 0.61 6.13 -4.65
CA GLY A 69 0.54 7.36 -3.84
C GLY A 69 -0.46 8.39 -4.38
N GLY A 70 -0.82 8.25 -5.64
CA GLY A 70 -1.58 9.24 -6.39
C GLY A 70 -0.66 10.27 -7.07
N ALA A 71 -1.24 11.15 -7.89
CA ALA A 71 -0.57 12.33 -8.40
C ALA A 71 -0.74 13.50 -7.39
N ASN A 72 0.24 14.42 -7.36
CA ASN A 72 0.17 15.57 -6.46
C ASN A 72 -0.74 16.66 -7.05
N VAL A 73 -2.01 16.44 -6.89
CA VAL A 73 -3.07 17.39 -7.25
C VAL A 73 -3.84 17.78 -6.01
N ASP A 74 -4.44 18.96 -6.04
CA ASP A 74 -5.35 19.36 -4.98
C ASP A 74 -6.52 18.36 -4.89
N PRO A 75 -6.77 17.75 -3.74
CA PRO A 75 -7.79 16.70 -3.60
C PRO A 75 -9.23 17.22 -3.70
N TRP A 76 -9.42 18.53 -3.61
CA TRP A 76 -10.75 19.16 -3.60
C TRP A 76 -11.14 19.74 -4.96
N THR A 77 -10.15 20.11 -5.79
CA THR A 77 -10.34 20.78 -7.06
C THR A 77 -9.63 20.10 -8.24
N GLY A 78 -8.77 19.14 -7.95
CA GLY A 78 -8.01 18.37 -8.95
C GLY A 78 -8.87 17.37 -9.73
N PRO A 79 -8.30 16.73 -10.76
CA PRO A 79 -9.01 15.76 -11.58
C PRO A 79 -9.54 14.58 -10.78
N LEU A 80 -10.82 14.25 -10.95
CA LEU A 80 -11.48 13.12 -10.28
C LEU A 80 -10.79 11.78 -10.61
N SER A 81 -10.26 11.64 -11.82
CA SER A 81 -9.53 10.44 -12.26
C SER A 81 -8.35 10.05 -11.38
N VAL A 82 -7.71 11.03 -10.69
CA VAL A 82 -6.65 10.72 -9.71
C VAL A 82 -7.23 10.04 -8.47
N LEU A 83 -8.37 10.51 -8.00
CA LEU A 83 -9.05 9.94 -6.84
C LEU A 83 -9.54 8.53 -7.16
N GLU A 84 -10.16 8.35 -8.32
CA GLU A 84 -10.62 7.06 -8.85
C GLU A 84 -9.45 6.09 -8.93
N TRP A 85 -8.35 6.47 -9.56
CA TRP A 85 -7.17 5.60 -9.69
C TRP A 85 -6.61 5.13 -8.34
N VAL A 86 -6.50 6.05 -7.37
CA VAL A 86 -5.99 5.69 -6.04
C VAL A 86 -6.92 4.71 -5.33
N ILE A 87 -8.23 4.92 -5.42
CA ILE A 87 -9.22 4.00 -4.83
C ILE A 87 -9.22 2.66 -5.56
N ASP A 88 -9.16 2.67 -6.89
CA ASP A 88 -9.19 1.44 -7.70
C ASP A 88 -7.98 0.54 -7.41
N VAL A 89 -6.79 1.12 -7.29
CA VAL A 89 -5.58 0.33 -6.99
C VAL A 89 -5.54 -0.04 -5.51
N ASN A 90 -5.66 0.94 -4.61
CA ASN A 90 -5.36 0.73 -3.19
C ASN A 90 -6.45 -0.02 -2.44
N PHE A 91 -7.72 0.19 -2.80
CA PHE A 91 -8.87 -0.44 -2.14
C PHE A 91 -9.49 -1.55 -2.98
N TRP A 92 -9.92 -1.26 -4.21
CA TRP A 92 -10.53 -2.29 -5.04
C TRP A 92 -9.55 -3.40 -5.39
N GLY A 93 -8.26 -3.10 -5.61
CA GLY A 93 -7.23 -4.12 -5.80
C GLY A 93 -7.14 -5.10 -4.63
N VAL A 94 -7.21 -4.62 -3.39
CA VAL A 94 -7.27 -5.47 -2.19
C VAL A 94 -8.57 -6.27 -2.16
N MET A 95 -9.71 -5.64 -2.46
CA MET A 95 -11.02 -6.31 -2.49
C MET A 95 -11.08 -7.41 -3.55
N HIS A 96 -10.51 -7.18 -4.74
CA HIS A 96 -10.43 -8.21 -5.80
C HIS A 96 -9.59 -9.39 -5.33
N GLY A 97 -8.45 -9.16 -4.69
CA GLY A 97 -7.63 -10.21 -4.08
C GLY A 97 -8.41 -10.99 -3.02
N ILE A 98 -9.05 -10.33 -2.06
CA ILE A 98 -9.87 -10.96 -1.03
C ILE A 98 -10.95 -11.86 -1.68
N ARG A 99 -11.69 -11.32 -2.64
CA ARG A 99 -12.80 -12.02 -3.31
C ARG A 99 -12.35 -13.23 -4.15
N ALA A 100 -11.20 -13.14 -4.79
CA ALA A 100 -10.65 -14.24 -5.58
C ALA A 100 -10.08 -15.37 -4.70
N PHE A 101 -9.32 -15.01 -3.65
CA PHE A 101 -8.56 -16.00 -2.90
C PHE A 101 -9.31 -16.63 -1.73
N ILE A 102 -10.29 -15.98 -1.09
CA ILE A 102 -11.08 -16.59 0.01
C ILE A 102 -11.79 -17.87 -0.42
N PRO A 103 -12.55 -17.92 -1.52
CA PRO A 103 -13.21 -19.17 -1.95
C PRO A 103 -12.20 -20.28 -2.23
N HIS A 104 -11.03 -19.93 -2.80
CA HIS A 104 -9.96 -20.89 -3.04
C HIS A 104 -9.42 -21.44 -1.71
N PHE A 105 -9.14 -20.60 -0.72
CA PHE A 105 -8.65 -21.03 0.59
C PHE A 105 -9.69 -21.87 1.34
N ALA A 106 -10.95 -21.46 1.33
CA ALA A 106 -12.03 -22.18 2.01
C ALA A 106 -12.21 -23.62 1.50
N THR A 107 -11.98 -23.85 0.20
CA THR A 107 -12.16 -25.17 -0.44
C THR A 107 -10.87 -26.00 -0.48
N ASN A 108 -9.71 -25.40 -0.20
CA ASN A 108 -8.40 -26.06 -0.30
C ASN A 108 -7.65 -26.15 1.05
N GLY A 109 -8.38 -26.20 2.17
CA GLY A 109 -7.79 -26.44 3.50
C GLY A 109 -7.15 -25.23 4.15
N GLY A 110 -7.62 -24.00 3.80
CA GLY A 110 -7.19 -22.76 4.43
C GLY A 110 -6.10 -22.01 3.67
N GLY A 111 -5.70 -20.88 4.20
CA GLY A 111 -4.68 -20.01 3.62
C GLY A 111 -4.41 -18.78 4.47
N TYR A 112 -3.64 -17.84 3.91
CA TYR A 112 -3.29 -16.61 4.62
C TYR A 112 -3.38 -15.39 3.69
N ILE A 113 -3.93 -14.30 4.20
CA ILE A 113 -4.07 -13.01 3.49
C ILE A 113 -3.25 -11.95 4.24
N VAL A 114 -2.35 -11.29 3.53
CA VAL A 114 -1.65 -10.11 4.02
C VAL A 114 -2.10 -8.90 3.20
N ASN A 115 -2.80 -7.96 3.83
CA ASN A 115 -3.21 -6.72 3.18
C ASN A 115 -2.24 -5.60 3.55
N THR A 116 -1.66 -4.96 2.54
CA THR A 116 -0.77 -3.80 2.73
C THR A 116 -1.58 -2.51 2.79
N ALA A 117 -1.87 -2.06 4.00
CA ALA A 117 -2.40 -0.73 4.26
C ALA A 117 -1.27 0.33 4.26
N SER A 118 -1.16 1.09 5.30
CA SER A 118 -0.11 2.06 5.64
C SER A 118 -0.40 2.56 7.05
N ILE A 119 0.55 3.21 7.70
CA ILE A 119 0.25 4.01 8.87
C ILE A 119 -0.78 5.12 8.56
N ALA A 120 -0.84 5.58 7.31
CA ALA A 120 -1.88 6.46 6.78
C ALA A 120 -3.31 5.84 6.84
N GLY A 121 -3.44 4.57 7.15
CA GLY A 121 -4.71 3.92 7.48
C GLY A 121 -5.12 4.04 8.95
N CYS A 122 -4.23 4.51 9.81
CA CYS A 122 -4.46 4.70 11.25
C CYS A 122 -4.39 6.16 11.68
N MET A 123 -3.83 7.02 10.84
CA MET A 123 -3.71 8.47 11.06
C MET A 123 -3.92 9.22 9.74
N THR A 124 -4.01 10.55 9.79
CA THR A 124 -4.10 11.42 8.62
C THR A 124 -2.92 12.40 8.59
N GLY A 125 -2.62 12.97 7.43
CA GLY A 125 -1.55 13.95 7.29
C GLY A 125 -0.66 13.78 6.08
N PHE A 126 -0.97 12.81 5.22
CA PHE A 126 -0.32 12.59 3.92
C PHE A 126 -1.17 13.22 2.81
N SER A 127 -1.82 12.41 1.99
CA SER A 127 -2.77 12.87 0.97
C SER A 127 -4.17 12.40 1.35
N PRO A 128 -5.21 13.26 1.34
CA PRO A 128 -6.55 12.89 1.77
C PRO A 128 -7.10 11.63 1.11
N ILE A 129 -6.91 11.46 -0.20
CA ILE A 129 -7.41 10.28 -0.90
C ILE A 129 -6.57 9.03 -0.59
N TYR A 130 -5.26 9.19 -0.43
CA TYR A 130 -4.38 8.10 -0.01
C TYR A 130 -4.74 7.66 1.42
N ASP A 131 -4.86 8.62 2.35
CA ASP A 131 -5.26 8.36 3.75
C ASP A 131 -6.60 7.62 3.77
N ALA A 132 -7.61 8.10 3.04
CA ALA A 132 -8.93 7.46 2.94
C ALA A 132 -8.83 6.02 2.40
N SER A 133 -8.08 5.81 1.31
CA SER A 133 -7.90 4.49 0.73
C SER A 133 -7.26 3.51 1.71
N LYS A 134 -6.27 3.95 2.49
CA LYS A 134 -5.57 3.12 3.46
C LYS A 134 -6.37 2.87 4.74
N HIS A 135 -7.20 3.82 5.18
CA HIS A 135 -8.20 3.59 6.23
C HIS A 135 -9.22 2.52 5.81
N ALA A 136 -9.68 2.55 4.55
CA ALA A 136 -10.57 1.53 4.02
C ALA A 136 -9.92 0.12 4.02
N VAL A 137 -8.62 0.02 3.68
CA VAL A 137 -7.89 -1.26 3.76
C VAL A 137 -7.76 -1.75 5.20
N VAL A 138 -7.49 -0.88 6.17
CA VAL A 138 -7.47 -1.26 7.59
C VAL A 138 -8.83 -1.80 8.01
N ALA A 139 -9.92 -1.06 7.73
CA ALA A 139 -11.27 -1.44 8.13
C ALA A 139 -11.72 -2.78 7.51
N ILE A 140 -11.45 -3.01 6.22
CA ILE A 140 -11.84 -4.27 5.58
C ILE A 140 -10.99 -5.45 6.07
N SER A 141 -9.70 -5.21 6.39
CA SER A 141 -8.82 -6.25 6.93
C SER A 141 -9.25 -6.70 8.31
N ASP A 142 -9.61 -5.74 9.19
CA ASP A 142 -10.15 -6.01 10.53
C ASP A 142 -11.47 -6.80 10.44
N SER A 143 -12.41 -6.32 9.61
CA SER A 143 -13.68 -7.03 9.37
C SER A 143 -13.45 -8.42 8.81
N LEU A 144 -12.50 -8.61 7.91
CA LEU A 144 -12.16 -9.91 7.34
C LEU A 144 -11.63 -10.87 8.41
N PHE A 145 -10.72 -10.39 9.28
CA PHE A 145 -10.18 -11.19 10.38
C PHE A 145 -11.31 -11.78 11.26
N TRP A 146 -12.25 -10.92 11.68
CA TRP A 146 -13.42 -11.35 12.46
C TRP A 146 -14.29 -12.34 11.70
N SER A 147 -14.61 -12.03 10.44
CA SER A 147 -15.47 -12.88 9.61
C SER A 147 -14.91 -14.29 9.43
N MET A 148 -13.59 -14.41 9.24
CA MET A 148 -12.95 -15.73 9.10
C MET A 148 -13.00 -16.52 10.40
N LYS A 149 -12.79 -15.89 11.54
CA LYS A 149 -12.89 -16.51 12.88
C LYS A 149 -14.33 -16.98 13.18
N GLU A 150 -15.33 -16.12 12.93
CA GLU A 150 -16.75 -16.44 13.14
C GLU A 150 -17.24 -17.57 12.22
N ALA A 151 -16.77 -17.60 10.99
CA ALA A 151 -17.10 -18.67 10.03
C ALA A 151 -16.36 -19.99 10.33
N GLY A 152 -15.42 -20.01 11.27
CA GLY A 152 -14.59 -21.18 11.56
C GLY A 152 -13.70 -21.60 10.39
N LEU A 153 -13.37 -20.67 9.48
CA LEU A 153 -12.51 -20.94 8.35
C LEU A 153 -11.03 -20.83 8.77
N PRO A 154 -10.17 -21.77 8.36
CA PRO A 154 -8.75 -21.76 8.66
C PRO A 154 -8.01 -20.77 7.75
N ILE A 155 -8.42 -19.51 7.77
CA ILE A 155 -7.84 -18.43 6.97
C ILE A 155 -7.30 -17.35 7.91
N GLY A 156 -5.97 -17.20 7.93
CA GLY A 156 -5.29 -16.14 8.66
C GLY A 156 -5.34 -14.81 7.90
N VAL A 157 -5.29 -13.71 8.63
CA VAL A 157 -5.31 -12.35 8.06
C VAL A 157 -4.34 -11.46 8.82
N SER A 158 -3.45 -10.76 8.09
CA SER A 158 -2.61 -9.70 8.64
C SER A 158 -2.85 -8.38 7.90
N CYS A 159 -2.75 -7.29 8.63
CA CYS A 159 -2.77 -5.93 8.11
C CYS A 159 -1.42 -5.26 8.33
N LEU A 160 -0.68 -5.02 7.26
CA LEU A 160 0.62 -4.35 7.26
C LEU A 160 0.42 -2.84 7.17
N CYS A 161 0.87 -2.12 8.19
CA CYS A 161 0.73 -0.66 8.32
C CYS A 161 2.11 0.03 8.40
N PRO A 162 2.89 0.10 7.31
CA PRO A 162 4.22 0.67 7.31
C PRO A 162 4.19 2.21 7.29
N GLY A 163 5.23 2.84 7.86
CA GLY A 163 5.63 4.20 7.57
C GLY A 163 6.52 4.27 6.32
N TRP A 164 7.66 4.97 6.40
CA TRP A 164 8.57 5.11 5.27
C TRP A 164 9.35 3.83 4.97
N VAL A 165 9.14 3.29 3.77
CA VAL A 165 9.87 2.12 3.26
C VAL A 165 10.49 2.49 1.91
N ARG A 166 11.73 2.08 1.68
CA ARG A 166 12.49 2.35 0.43
C ARG A 166 11.88 1.63 -0.76
N THR A 167 10.86 2.24 -1.35
CA THR A 167 10.10 1.73 -2.51
C THR A 167 9.90 2.82 -3.56
N GLY A 168 9.38 2.45 -4.72
CA GLY A 168 9.04 3.39 -5.80
C GLY A 168 7.65 4.02 -5.67
N ILE A 169 7.01 3.99 -4.51
CA ILE A 169 5.62 4.46 -4.36
C ILE A 169 5.45 5.95 -4.65
N ILE A 170 6.46 6.77 -4.36
CA ILE A 170 6.41 8.21 -4.61
C ILE A 170 6.33 8.55 -6.10
N ASP A 171 6.83 7.65 -6.95
CA ASP A 171 6.83 7.76 -8.41
C ASP A 171 5.82 6.81 -9.04
N SER A 172 4.77 6.43 -8.31
CA SER A 172 3.75 5.50 -8.79
C SER A 172 2.98 6.00 -10.02
N ASP A 173 2.96 7.31 -10.24
CA ASP A 173 2.36 7.96 -11.41
C ASP A 173 3.03 7.59 -12.77
N ARG A 174 4.17 6.90 -12.75
CA ARG A 174 4.74 6.24 -13.95
C ARG A 174 3.82 5.16 -14.50
N ASN A 175 2.96 4.59 -13.65
CA ASN A 175 1.97 3.56 -13.98
C ASN A 175 0.56 4.16 -14.16
N TRP A 176 0.47 5.46 -14.50
CA TRP A 176 -0.80 6.08 -14.83
C TRP A 176 -1.46 5.31 -16.00
N PRO A 177 -2.70 4.84 -15.83
CA PRO A 177 -3.32 4.00 -16.83
C PRO A 177 -3.86 4.81 -18.02
N ASP A 178 -3.66 4.30 -19.22
CA ASP A 178 -4.08 4.97 -20.47
C ASP A 178 -5.60 5.19 -20.55
N ASP A 179 -6.39 4.30 -19.94
CA ASP A 179 -7.86 4.34 -19.91
C ASP A 179 -8.42 5.52 -19.07
N LEU A 180 -7.59 6.15 -18.23
CA LEU A 180 -7.94 7.37 -17.51
C LEU A 180 -7.52 8.67 -18.22
N GLY A 181 -7.08 8.57 -19.47
CA GLY A 181 -6.65 9.70 -20.28
C GLY A 181 -5.28 10.25 -19.91
N SER A 182 -5.04 11.53 -20.23
CA SER A 182 -3.73 12.14 -20.01
C SER A 182 -3.40 12.22 -18.52
N LYS A 183 -2.15 11.83 -18.19
CA LYS A 183 -1.63 11.95 -16.83
C LYS A 183 -1.71 13.41 -16.36
N PRO A 184 -2.30 13.67 -15.19
CA PRO A 184 -2.36 15.01 -14.62
C PRO A 184 -0.97 15.61 -14.38
N VAL A 185 -0.83 16.89 -14.66
CA VAL A 185 0.39 17.63 -14.34
C VAL A 185 0.39 17.94 -12.84
N SER A 186 1.45 17.54 -12.16
CA SER A 186 1.63 17.86 -10.74
C SER A 186 1.75 19.36 -10.53
N ASP A 187 1.14 19.86 -9.47
CA ASP A 187 1.28 21.26 -9.05
C ASP A 187 2.77 21.55 -8.73
N PRO A 188 3.40 22.55 -9.34
CA PRO A 188 4.78 22.93 -9.01
C PRO A 188 5.00 23.25 -7.52
N ALA A 189 3.99 23.80 -6.85
CA ALA A 189 4.04 24.07 -5.41
C ALA A 189 4.07 22.79 -4.57
N ALA A 190 3.49 21.69 -5.06
CA ALA A 190 3.56 20.38 -4.41
C ALA A 190 4.94 19.71 -4.58
N SER A 191 5.76 20.13 -5.54
CA SER A 191 7.07 19.52 -5.82
C SER A 191 8.03 19.56 -4.61
N ALA A 192 8.06 20.67 -3.87
CA ALA A 192 8.93 20.79 -2.68
C ALA A 192 8.51 19.79 -1.58
N LEU A 193 7.21 19.56 -1.40
CA LEU A 193 6.71 18.56 -0.44
C LEU A 193 7.05 17.14 -0.88
N LEU A 194 7.07 16.89 -2.20
CA LEU A 194 7.50 15.61 -2.76
C LEU A 194 8.97 15.31 -2.47
N ASP A 195 9.84 16.31 -2.55
CA ASP A 195 11.26 16.09 -2.30
C ASP A 195 11.52 15.68 -0.84
N TYR A 196 10.77 16.23 0.11
CA TYR A 196 10.81 15.75 1.49
C TYR A 196 10.32 14.30 1.60
N GLY A 197 9.22 13.96 0.92
CA GLY A 197 8.72 12.59 0.85
C GLY A 197 9.72 11.63 0.21
N ARG A 198 10.36 12.02 -0.91
CA ARG A 198 11.44 11.24 -1.57
C ARG A 198 12.60 10.97 -0.62
N LYS A 199 13.05 12.01 0.10
CA LYS A 199 14.12 11.89 1.08
C LYS A 199 13.72 10.93 2.20
N ALA A 200 12.56 11.12 2.83
CA ALA A 200 12.07 10.27 3.92
C ALA A 200 11.96 8.80 3.48
N ILE A 201 11.45 8.54 2.27
CA ILE A 201 11.40 7.19 1.69
C ILE A 201 12.80 6.64 1.44
N SER A 202 13.73 7.43 0.91
CA SER A 202 15.11 6.97 0.63
C SER A 202 15.89 6.62 1.89
N GLU A 203 15.57 7.26 3.00
CA GLU A 203 16.15 7.01 4.33
C GLU A 203 15.34 5.99 5.15
N GLY A 204 14.18 5.56 4.64
CA GLY A 204 13.25 4.66 5.30
C GLY A 204 13.76 3.23 5.47
N MET A 205 12.93 2.40 6.09
CA MET A 205 13.22 0.98 6.32
C MET A 205 13.41 0.23 5.00
N THR A 206 14.26 -0.80 4.98
CA THR A 206 14.42 -1.64 3.78
C THR A 206 13.19 -2.51 3.55
N PRO A 207 12.81 -2.77 2.29
CA PRO A 207 11.77 -3.75 1.98
C PRO A 207 12.03 -5.13 2.59
N ALA A 208 13.30 -5.55 2.67
CA ALA A 208 13.67 -6.82 3.27
C ALA A 208 13.35 -6.90 4.76
N ALA A 209 13.60 -5.82 5.52
CA ALA A 209 13.26 -5.78 6.94
C ALA A 209 11.73 -5.86 7.17
N VAL A 210 10.95 -5.13 6.36
CA VAL A 210 9.48 -5.21 6.42
C VAL A 210 8.99 -6.61 6.05
N ALA A 211 9.57 -7.21 5.00
CA ALA A 211 9.22 -8.57 4.57
C ALA A 211 9.49 -9.63 5.65
N SER A 212 10.57 -9.47 6.45
CA SER A 212 10.81 -10.34 7.60
C SER A 212 9.68 -10.25 8.63
N MET A 213 9.24 -9.03 8.98
CA MET A 213 8.12 -8.83 9.91
C MET A 213 6.80 -9.42 9.39
N VAL A 214 6.59 -9.38 8.06
CA VAL A 214 5.43 -10.03 7.44
C VAL A 214 5.54 -11.56 7.58
N LEU A 215 6.73 -12.13 7.35
CA LEU A 215 6.94 -13.57 7.51
C LEU A 215 6.66 -14.00 8.96
N ASP A 216 7.21 -13.28 9.94
CA ASP A 216 7.01 -13.56 11.36
C ASP A 216 5.51 -13.50 11.72
N ALA A 217 4.80 -12.47 11.22
CA ALA A 217 3.37 -12.32 11.47
C ALA A 217 2.53 -13.46 10.87
N VAL A 218 2.87 -13.93 9.66
CA VAL A 218 2.21 -15.07 9.02
C VAL A 218 2.45 -16.36 9.82
N GLN A 219 3.66 -16.58 10.33
CA GLN A 219 4.01 -17.75 11.13
C GLN A 219 3.33 -17.76 12.50
N GLU A 220 3.14 -16.57 13.10
CA GLU A 220 2.58 -16.40 14.44
C GLU A 220 1.07 -16.07 14.44
N ASP A 221 0.39 -16.05 13.27
CA ASP A 221 -1.02 -15.65 13.08
C ASP A 221 -1.33 -14.27 13.71
N LYS A 222 -0.42 -13.30 13.53
CA LYS A 222 -0.56 -11.94 14.05
C LYS A 222 -1.29 -11.04 13.05
N PHE A 223 -2.33 -10.33 13.52
CA PHE A 223 -3.10 -9.42 12.67
C PHE A 223 -2.33 -8.12 12.37
N TRP A 224 -1.87 -7.41 13.40
CA TRP A 224 -1.23 -6.10 13.25
C TRP A 224 0.26 -6.22 12.96
N ILE A 225 0.72 -5.57 11.87
CA ILE A 225 2.14 -5.43 11.54
C ILE A 225 2.46 -3.94 11.45
N PHE A 226 3.07 -3.38 12.50
CA PHE A 226 3.53 -2.00 12.58
C PHE A 226 5.06 -1.93 12.58
N PRO A 227 5.71 -1.71 11.43
CA PRO A 227 7.16 -1.64 11.35
C PRO A 227 7.78 -0.42 12.05
N HIS A 228 7.00 0.66 12.25
CA HIS A 228 7.50 1.97 12.70
C HIS A 228 6.76 2.41 13.97
N GLN A 229 7.42 2.27 15.12
CA GLN A 229 6.81 2.59 16.41
C GLN A 229 6.51 4.08 16.57
N ASP A 230 7.39 4.94 16.09
CA ASP A 230 7.23 6.40 16.14
C ASP A 230 5.98 6.91 15.41
N PHE A 231 5.62 6.27 14.31
CA PHE A 231 4.35 6.53 13.62
C PHE A 231 3.14 5.98 14.36
N LEU A 232 3.28 4.79 14.96
CA LEU A 232 2.21 4.19 15.75
C LEU A 232 1.86 5.05 16.95
N ASP A 233 2.84 5.65 17.61
CA ASP A 233 2.62 6.58 18.74
C ASP A 233 1.78 7.80 18.31
N ILE A 234 1.99 8.33 17.11
CA ILE A 234 1.16 9.43 16.57
C ILE A 234 -0.27 8.95 16.29
N ALA A 235 -0.43 7.74 15.76
CA ALA A 235 -1.74 7.15 15.51
C ALA A 235 -2.52 6.93 16.82
N ILE A 236 -1.87 6.41 17.85
CA ILE A 236 -2.45 6.22 19.19
C ILE A 236 -2.90 7.56 19.75
N ALA A 237 -2.05 8.58 19.76
CA ALA A 237 -2.39 9.91 20.25
C ALA A 237 -3.60 10.53 19.49
N ARG A 238 -3.76 10.22 18.20
CA ARG A 238 -4.94 10.61 17.44
C ARG A 238 -6.21 9.92 17.95
N TRP A 239 -6.14 8.62 18.23
CA TRP A 239 -7.28 7.87 18.76
C TRP A 239 -7.69 8.35 20.17
N ASP A 240 -6.74 8.67 21.02
CA ASP A 240 -7.00 9.28 22.34
C ASP A 240 -7.78 10.60 22.18
N ARG A 241 -7.35 11.48 21.27
CA ARG A 241 -8.07 12.73 20.97
C ARG A 241 -9.49 12.50 20.44
N ILE A 242 -9.71 11.46 19.63
CA ILE A 242 -11.06 11.06 19.18
C ILE A 242 -11.92 10.65 20.38
N GLY A 243 -11.36 9.83 21.29
CA GLY A 243 -12.03 9.41 22.52
C GLY A 243 -12.45 10.60 23.40
N GLU A 244 -11.62 11.62 23.48
CA GLU A 244 -11.86 12.88 24.20
C GLU A 244 -12.72 13.89 23.41
N ARG A 245 -13.10 13.58 22.16
CA ARG A 245 -13.87 14.44 21.24
C ARG A 245 -13.20 15.79 20.95
N ILE A 246 -11.87 15.81 20.96
CA ILE A 246 -11.06 16.99 20.60
C ILE A 246 -11.02 17.12 19.08
N ASN A 247 -11.18 18.35 18.58
CA ASN A 247 -11.11 18.63 17.14
C ASN A 247 -9.80 18.14 16.52
N PRO A 248 -9.83 17.64 15.28
CA PRO A 248 -8.64 17.12 14.63
C PRO A 248 -7.60 18.22 14.39
N GLU A 249 -6.36 17.89 14.69
CA GLU A 249 -5.19 18.69 14.36
C GLU A 249 -4.21 17.84 13.56
N PRO A 250 -3.59 18.40 12.53
CA PRO A 250 -2.55 17.67 11.80
C PRO A 250 -1.32 17.44 12.70
N PRO A 251 -0.58 16.36 12.51
CA PRO A 251 0.68 16.15 13.22
C PRO A 251 1.61 17.35 13.02
N LYS A 252 2.23 17.82 14.10
CA LYS A 252 3.20 18.93 14.04
C LYS A 252 4.42 18.57 13.19
N GLN A 253 4.80 17.32 13.20
CA GLN A 253 5.89 16.75 12.44
C GLN A 253 5.60 15.26 12.21
N LEU A 254 5.93 14.77 11.00
CA LEU A 254 6.02 13.34 10.72
C LEU A 254 7.46 12.87 10.88
N PRO A 255 7.71 11.65 11.36
CA PRO A 255 9.06 11.09 11.44
C PRO A 255 9.79 11.21 10.09
N GLY A 256 11.07 11.61 10.12
CA GLY A 256 11.86 11.83 8.90
C GLY A 256 11.50 13.06 8.07
N MET A 257 10.53 13.87 8.48
CA MET A 257 10.10 15.09 7.79
C MET A 257 10.45 16.34 8.61
N PRO A 258 10.63 17.50 7.98
CA PRO A 258 10.72 18.77 8.70
C PRO A 258 9.41 19.09 9.46
N PRO A 259 9.45 19.97 10.48
CA PRO A 259 8.24 20.47 11.11
C PRO A 259 7.25 21.04 10.08
N ARG A 260 5.95 20.72 10.25
CA ARG A 260 4.89 21.16 9.31
C ARG A 260 4.89 22.66 9.07
N ALA A 261 5.14 23.46 10.11
CA ALA A 261 5.19 24.92 10.00
C ALA A 261 6.32 25.39 9.05
N GLN A 262 7.47 24.71 9.07
CA GLN A 262 8.58 24.99 8.14
C GLN A 262 8.18 24.66 6.71
N MET A 263 7.59 23.48 6.46
CA MET A 263 7.14 23.08 5.13
C MET A 263 6.11 24.04 4.55
N ILE A 264 5.15 24.51 5.37
CA ILE A 264 4.16 25.51 4.95
C ILE A 264 4.83 26.84 4.61
N ALA A 265 5.78 27.32 5.41
CA ALA A 265 6.49 28.56 5.15
C ALA A 265 7.32 28.51 3.87
N GLU A 266 7.91 27.36 3.54
CA GLU A 266 8.64 27.15 2.28
C GLU A 266 7.71 27.10 1.08
N LEU A 267 6.55 26.43 1.21
CA LEU A 267 5.52 26.40 0.20
C LEU A 267 5.00 27.81 -0.13
N MET A 268 4.68 28.59 0.88
CA MET A 268 4.21 29.99 0.70
C MET A 268 5.25 30.84 -0.02
N ARG A 269 6.53 30.74 0.35
CA ARG A 269 7.63 31.43 -0.35
C ARG A 269 7.73 31.02 -1.81
N SER A 270 7.66 29.75 -2.11
CA SER A 270 7.69 29.21 -3.48
C SER A 270 6.53 29.76 -4.33
N MET A 271 5.33 29.83 -3.76
CA MET A 271 4.15 30.39 -4.43
C MET A 271 4.32 31.90 -4.71
N GLU A 272 4.85 32.67 -3.74
CA GLU A 272 5.12 34.11 -3.93
C GLU A 272 6.20 34.37 -5.01
N GLU A 273 7.22 33.54 -5.07
CA GLU A 273 8.26 33.63 -6.11
C GLU A 273 7.73 33.28 -7.49
N ALA A 274 6.86 32.27 -7.60
CA ALA A 274 6.19 31.93 -8.85
C ALA A 274 5.27 33.06 -9.34
N ALA A 275 4.51 33.67 -8.45
CA ALA A 275 3.63 34.81 -8.77
C ALA A 275 4.38 36.07 -9.21
N LYS A 276 5.66 36.24 -8.84
CA LYS A 276 6.49 37.36 -9.28
C LYS A 276 7.14 37.16 -10.66
N LYS A 277 7.13 35.91 -11.16
CA LYS A 277 7.74 35.53 -12.44
C LYS A 277 6.74 35.41 -13.60
N GLY A 278 5.44 35.37 -13.31
CA GLY A 278 4.33 35.34 -14.26
C GLY A 278 3.71 36.72 -14.40
#